data_eb7923680fd0f5b1334394edd64d8d31
#
_entry.id   eb7923680fd0f5b1334394edd64d8d31
#
_cell.length_a   1.000
_cell.length_b   1.000
_cell.length_c   1.000
_cell.angle_alpha   90.00
_cell.angle_beta   90.00
_cell.angle_gamma   90.00
#
_symmetry.space_group_name_H-M   'P 1'
#
loop_
_entity.id
_entity.type
_entity.pdbx_description
1 polymer ?
#
loop_
_entity_poly.entity_id
_entity_poly.type
_entity_poly.pdbx_seq_one_letter_code
_entity_poly.pdbx_strand_id
1 'polypeptide(L)'
;MDPTSPWAFKDTPSRGIPGDPLAAWFAALEARHLERLTFQEVRRALQALSSLYVERRGRLASGAALESEGKRAAFALFYGPLHFLVVRGMVRALGASSPPPGRIVDLGCGSGAAGAAWALEAGGRPEILGVDRSAWAVQEAAWTYRALGLAGAARRCDLARLPLPGRGGAIVAAFTVNELRPPSQERLLARLLEAGRRGAHVLLVEPLSRRSVPWWDAWSEVFLAAGGRADSWRLPAALPERWRLLDRAAGLDHRELTGRSLWLVSAEAGSGSSSRAPAR
;
A
#
# COMPACT_ATOMS: atom_id res chain seq x y z
N MET A 1 -8.43 24.57 22.86
CA MET A 1 -8.63 24.25 21.41
C MET A 1 -8.79 25.58 20.70
N ASP A 2 -7.96 25.86 19.76
CA ASP A 2 -8.02 27.11 18.98
C ASP A 2 -9.21 27.00 17.99
N PRO A 3 -10.25 27.84 18.09
CA PRO A 3 -11.43 27.82 17.22
C PRO A 3 -11.13 28.24 15.77
N THR A 4 -9.91 28.71 15.49
CA THR A 4 -9.45 29.12 14.15
C THR A 4 -8.65 28.02 13.44
N SER A 5 -8.44 26.86 14.07
CA SER A 5 -7.78 25.72 13.44
C SER A 5 -8.65 25.21 12.29
N PRO A 6 -8.10 25.00 11.07
CA PRO A 6 -8.83 24.38 9.96
C PRO A 6 -9.33 22.95 10.27
N TRP A 7 -8.88 22.38 11.41
CA TRP A 7 -9.36 21.13 11.98
C TRP A 7 -10.44 21.33 13.05
N ALA A 8 -10.74 22.55 13.47
CA ALA A 8 -11.82 22.89 14.38
C ALA A 8 -13.15 22.96 13.61
N PHE A 9 -13.46 21.92 12.84
CA PHE A 9 -14.81 21.77 12.30
C PHE A 9 -15.73 21.36 13.45
N LYS A 10 -16.79 22.17 13.68
CA LYS A 10 -17.96 21.71 14.44
C LYS A 10 -18.37 20.37 13.87
N ASP A 11 -18.59 19.42 14.75
CA ASP A 11 -19.05 18.05 14.46
C ASP A 11 -20.27 18.07 13.52
N THR A 12 -19.99 18.16 12.22
CA THR A 12 -20.94 17.67 11.22
C THR A 12 -20.42 16.25 10.97
N PRO A 13 -21.08 15.22 11.49
CA PRO A 13 -20.69 13.86 11.19
C PRO A 13 -20.76 13.73 9.66
N SER A 14 -19.63 13.45 9.03
CA SER A 14 -19.69 12.84 7.70
C SER A 14 -20.67 11.68 7.86
N ARG A 15 -21.72 11.64 7.05
CA ARG A 15 -22.67 10.52 7.01
C ARG A 15 -21.94 9.29 6.46
N GLY A 16 -20.89 8.86 7.17
CA GLY A 16 -20.29 7.55 7.05
C GLY A 16 -21.29 6.56 7.61
N ILE A 17 -21.46 5.46 6.94
CA ILE A 17 -22.23 4.32 7.44
C ILE A 17 -21.70 4.03 8.84
N PRO A 18 -22.55 3.98 9.90
CA PRO A 18 -22.09 3.65 11.24
C PRO A 18 -21.38 2.30 11.18
N GLY A 19 -20.07 2.28 11.49
CA GLY A 19 -19.24 1.07 11.46
C GLY A 19 -18.30 0.93 10.27
N ASP A 20 -18.07 1.95 9.45
CA ASP A 20 -17.01 1.91 8.40
C ASP A 20 -15.61 1.90 9.08
N PRO A 21 -14.89 0.76 9.05
CA PRO A 21 -13.59 0.63 9.70
C PRO A 21 -12.55 1.58 9.10
N LEU A 22 -12.73 2.01 7.85
CA LEU A 22 -11.83 2.91 7.17
C LEU A 22 -11.99 4.34 7.71
N ALA A 23 -13.23 4.81 7.89
CA ALA A 23 -13.48 6.13 8.48
C ALA A 23 -12.98 6.21 9.93
N ALA A 24 -13.17 5.14 10.71
CA ALA A 24 -12.64 5.04 12.06
C ALA A 24 -11.10 5.06 12.09
N TRP A 25 -10.45 4.34 11.19
CA TRP A 25 -9.00 4.34 11.06
C TRP A 25 -8.45 5.73 10.72
N PHE A 26 -9.10 6.45 9.82
CA PHE A 26 -8.70 7.81 9.45
C PHE A 26 -8.79 8.78 10.63
N ALA A 27 -9.88 8.74 11.37
CA ALA A 27 -10.04 9.55 12.57
C ALA A 27 -8.96 9.21 13.62
N ALA A 28 -8.64 7.93 13.78
CA ALA A 28 -7.59 7.48 14.69
C ALA A 28 -6.18 7.91 14.25
N LEU A 29 -5.88 7.90 12.93
CA LEU A 29 -4.63 8.44 12.39
C LEU A 29 -4.49 9.94 12.70
N GLU A 30 -5.55 10.72 12.47
CA GLU A 30 -5.55 12.15 12.79
C GLU A 30 -5.31 12.38 14.28
N ALA A 31 -6.07 11.72 15.15
CA ALA A 31 -5.92 11.86 16.60
C ALA A 31 -4.47 11.53 17.05
N ARG A 32 -3.87 10.48 16.49
CA ARG A 32 -2.52 10.03 16.82
C ARG A 32 -1.43 11.01 16.38
N HIS A 33 -1.48 11.48 15.13
CA HIS A 33 -0.39 12.25 14.54
C HIS A 33 -0.53 13.75 14.69
N LEU A 34 -1.74 14.25 15.00
CA LEU A 34 -1.99 15.67 15.27
C LEU A 34 -2.03 15.99 16.77
N GLU A 35 -1.77 15.03 17.64
CA GLU A 35 -1.62 15.28 19.08
C GLU A 35 -0.49 16.28 19.39
N ARG A 36 0.61 16.20 18.64
CA ARG A 36 1.85 16.98 18.84
C ARG A 36 2.21 17.90 17.69
N LEU A 37 1.56 17.76 16.55
CA LEU A 37 1.87 18.52 15.35
C LEU A 37 0.65 19.32 14.90
N THR A 38 0.91 20.56 14.47
CA THR A 38 -0.12 21.38 13.84
C THR A 38 -0.32 20.98 12.36
N PHE A 39 -1.47 21.33 11.82
CA PHE A 39 -1.75 21.17 10.39
C PHE A 39 -0.66 21.81 9.52
N GLN A 40 -0.18 22.99 9.88
CA GLN A 40 0.83 23.70 9.11
C GLN A 40 2.16 22.97 9.07
N GLU A 41 2.55 22.31 10.15
CA GLU A 41 3.76 21.50 10.22
C GLU A 41 3.63 20.26 9.35
N VAL A 42 2.49 19.55 9.42
CA VAL A 42 2.21 18.41 8.56
C VAL A 42 2.16 18.79 7.08
N ARG A 43 1.52 19.92 6.75
CA ARG A 43 1.51 20.45 5.38
C ARG A 43 2.92 20.72 4.84
N ARG A 44 3.75 21.42 5.59
CA ARG A 44 5.15 21.70 5.19
C ARG A 44 5.94 20.40 5.02
N ALA A 45 5.75 19.47 5.93
CA ALA A 45 6.41 18.18 5.86
C ALA A 45 5.94 17.35 4.65
N LEU A 46 4.64 17.42 4.31
CA LEU A 46 4.09 16.77 3.12
C LEU A 46 4.67 17.37 1.82
N GLN A 47 4.79 18.69 1.74
CA GLN A 47 5.43 19.35 0.59
C GLN A 47 6.89 18.92 0.43
N ALA A 48 7.65 18.87 1.54
CA ALA A 48 9.03 18.41 1.54
C ALA A 48 9.15 16.93 1.17
N LEU A 49 8.21 16.10 1.59
CA LEU A 49 8.17 14.68 1.28
C LEU A 49 7.80 14.44 -0.19
N SER A 50 6.84 15.20 -0.73
CA SER A 50 6.47 15.15 -2.15
C SER A 50 7.66 15.52 -3.05
N SER A 51 8.38 16.61 -2.75
CA SER A 51 9.61 16.97 -3.48
C SER A 51 10.68 15.89 -3.38
N LEU A 52 10.80 15.21 -2.24
CA LEU A 52 11.74 14.09 -2.07
C LEU A 52 11.40 12.92 -3.02
N TYR A 53 10.12 12.57 -3.13
CA TYR A 53 9.67 11.49 -4.01
C TYR A 53 9.78 11.85 -5.50
N VAL A 54 9.65 13.10 -5.86
CA VAL A 54 9.73 13.56 -7.27
C VAL A 54 11.17 13.86 -7.69
N GLU A 55 11.91 14.62 -6.90
CA GLU A 55 13.17 15.24 -7.32
C GLU A 55 14.44 14.58 -6.75
N ARG A 56 14.35 13.94 -5.57
CA ARG A 56 15.52 13.50 -4.79
C ARG A 56 15.49 12.01 -4.41
N ARG A 57 15.01 11.18 -5.31
CA ARG A 57 14.80 9.73 -5.07
C ARG A 57 16.03 8.97 -4.61
N GLY A 58 17.21 9.35 -5.04
CA GLY A 58 18.47 8.72 -4.59
C GLY A 58 18.64 8.73 -3.06
N ARG A 59 17.95 9.64 -2.35
CA ARG A 59 17.96 9.72 -0.89
C ARG A 59 16.91 8.83 -0.20
N LEU A 60 15.97 8.23 -0.94
CA LEU A 60 14.97 7.32 -0.37
C LEU A 60 15.65 6.07 0.21
N ALA A 61 16.63 5.54 -0.50
CA ALA A 61 17.39 4.38 -0.05
C ALA A 61 18.10 4.58 1.31
N SER A 62 18.38 5.84 1.71
CA SER A 62 18.95 6.18 3.02
C SER A 62 17.91 6.38 4.12
N GLY A 63 16.61 6.25 3.85
CA GLY A 63 15.53 6.45 4.82
C GLY A 63 15.10 7.91 5.02
N ALA A 64 15.50 8.83 4.11
CA ALA A 64 15.21 10.26 4.21
C ALA A 64 13.70 10.61 4.24
N ALA A 65 12.84 9.71 3.77
CA ALA A 65 11.39 9.88 3.81
C ALA A 65 10.82 9.86 5.24
N LEU A 66 11.47 9.16 6.17
CA LEU A 66 10.98 8.94 7.53
C LEU A 66 11.92 9.50 8.61
N GLU A 67 12.81 10.43 8.26
CA GLU A 67 13.86 10.92 9.16
C GLU A 67 13.36 11.88 10.26
N SER A 68 12.23 12.57 10.06
CA SER A 68 11.67 13.50 11.04
C SER A 68 10.24 13.14 11.43
N GLU A 69 9.79 13.62 12.61
CA GLU A 69 8.43 13.43 13.10
C GLU A 69 7.39 13.99 12.13
N GLY A 70 7.62 15.20 11.61
CA GLY A 70 6.72 15.81 10.61
C GLY A 70 6.60 14.99 9.33
N LYS A 71 7.72 14.44 8.79
CA LYS A 71 7.67 13.56 7.61
C LYS A 71 6.95 12.24 7.90
N ARG A 72 7.14 11.66 9.09
CA ARG A 72 6.42 10.46 9.54
C ARG A 72 4.92 10.71 9.63
N ALA A 73 4.52 11.82 10.24
CA ALA A 73 3.12 12.24 10.32
C ALA A 73 2.53 12.49 8.91
N ALA A 74 3.24 13.20 8.03
CA ALA A 74 2.81 13.42 6.66
C ALA A 74 2.69 12.11 5.87
N PHE A 75 3.61 11.17 6.07
CA PHE A 75 3.52 9.84 5.47
C PHE A 75 2.31 9.07 5.98
N ALA A 76 2.10 8.99 7.30
CA ALA A 76 0.99 8.28 7.90
C ALA A 76 -0.37 8.89 7.55
N LEU A 77 -0.48 10.24 7.59
CA LEU A 77 -1.73 10.94 7.35
C LEU A 77 -2.10 11.08 5.88
N PHE A 78 -1.15 11.01 4.97
CA PHE A 78 -1.41 11.23 3.55
C PHE A 78 -1.08 10.03 2.68
N TYR A 79 0.20 9.61 2.64
CA TYR A 79 0.61 8.51 1.76
C TYR A 79 0.06 7.15 2.21
N GLY A 80 -0.01 6.88 3.52
CA GLY A 80 -0.58 5.63 4.02
C GLY A 80 -2.00 5.40 3.50
N PRO A 81 -2.95 6.31 3.76
CA PRO A 81 -4.29 6.24 3.23
C PRO A 81 -4.38 6.22 1.70
N LEU A 82 -3.54 6.99 1.01
CA LEU A 82 -3.51 6.99 -0.45
C LEU A 82 -3.10 5.62 -1.00
N HIS A 83 -2.04 5.03 -0.43
CA HIS A 83 -1.57 3.69 -0.79
C HIS A 83 -2.63 2.63 -0.48
N PHE A 84 -3.32 2.75 0.66
CA PHE A 84 -4.44 1.88 1.01
C PHE A 84 -5.52 1.87 -0.07
N LEU A 85 -5.98 3.05 -0.49
CA LEU A 85 -7.04 3.18 -1.51
C LEU A 85 -6.59 2.64 -2.88
N VAL A 86 -5.36 2.94 -3.29
CA VAL A 86 -4.78 2.43 -4.54
C VAL A 86 -4.72 0.91 -4.53
N VAL A 87 -4.13 0.31 -3.50
CA VAL A 87 -4.00 -1.14 -3.39
C VAL A 87 -5.36 -1.80 -3.29
N ARG A 88 -6.28 -1.26 -2.48
CA ARG A 88 -7.65 -1.75 -2.36
C ARG A 88 -8.37 -1.81 -3.70
N GLY A 89 -8.27 -0.73 -4.48
CA GLY A 89 -8.87 -0.67 -5.81
C GLY A 89 -8.29 -1.71 -6.78
N MET A 90 -6.97 -1.88 -6.77
CA MET A 90 -6.29 -2.88 -7.60
C MET A 90 -6.63 -4.32 -7.18
N VAL A 91 -6.61 -4.63 -5.88
CA VAL A 91 -6.98 -5.94 -5.33
C VAL A 91 -8.40 -6.32 -5.75
N ARG A 92 -9.33 -5.36 -5.65
CA ARG A 92 -10.72 -5.56 -6.08
C ARG A 92 -10.83 -5.80 -7.58
N ALA A 93 -10.20 -4.97 -8.40
CA ALA A 93 -10.25 -5.08 -9.85
C ALA A 93 -9.56 -6.35 -10.40
N LEU A 94 -8.53 -6.82 -9.71
CA LEU A 94 -7.83 -8.07 -10.03
C LEU A 94 -8.57 -9.33 -9.54
N GLY A 95 -9.60 -9.19 -8.69
CA GLY A 95 -10.23 -10.31 -8.01
C GLY A 95 -9.29 -11.05 -7.05
N ALA A 96 -8.25 -10.36 -6.56
CA ALA A 96 -7.14 -10.96 -5.81
C ALA A 96 -7.52 -11.47 -4.41
N SER A 97 -8.77 -11.26 -4.00
CA SER A 97 -9.32 -11.69 -2.72
C SER A 97 -10.21 -12.93 -2.83
N SER A 98 -10.31 -13.55 -4.00
CA SER A 98 -11.14 -14.74 -4.24
C SER A 98 -10.36 -15.83 -5.00
N PRO A 99 -10.03 -16.94 -4.33
CA PRO A 99 -10.22 -17.22 -2.90
C PRO A 99 -9.33 -16.32 -2.00
N PRO A 100 -9.75 -16.06 -0.76
CA PRO A 100 -8.95 -15.25 0.15
C PRO A 100 -7.64 -15.97 0.51
N PRO A 101 -6.49 -15.28 0.50
CA PRO A 101 -5.24 -15.88 0.98
C PRO A 101 -5.31 -16.13 2.49
N GLY A 102 -4.67 -17.20 2.98
CA GLY A 102 -4.58 -17.47 4.41
C GLY A 102 -3.63 -16.51 5.13
N ARG A 103 -2.58 -16.06 4.44
CA ARG A 103 -1.58 -15.10 4.94
C ARG A 103 -1.16 -14.12 3.86
N ILE A 104 -0.94 -12.87 4.25
CA ILE A 104 -0.36 -11.81 3.41
C ILE A 104 0.99 -11.39 4.00
N VAL A 105 2.04 -11.40 3.19
CA VAL A 105 3.34 -10.82 3.51
C VAL A 105 3.46 -9.48 2.80
N ASP A 106 3.56 -8.39 3.58
CA ASP A 106 3.67 -7.01 3.10
C ASP A 106 5.14 -6.57 3.17
N LEU A 107 5.80 -6.54 2.01
CA LEU A 107 7.22 -6.24 1.85
C LEU A 107 7.47 -4.75 1.73
N GLY A 108 8.25 -4.17 2.65
CA GLY A 108 8.40 -2.73 2.77
C GLY A 108 7.10 -2.09 3.23
N CYS A 109 6.51 -2.63 4.28
CA CYS A 109 5.13 -2.35 4.67
C CYS A 109 4.83 -0.88 5.02
N GLY A 110 5.86 -0.05 5.27
CA GLY A 110 5.65 1.35 5.65
C GLY A 110 4.66 1.49 6.81
N SER A 111 3.53 2.15 6.57
CA SER A 111 2.44 2.27 7.55
C SER A 111 1.51 1.04 7.62
N GLY A 112 1.78 -0.04 6.89
CA GLY A 112 0.95 -1.25 6.84
C GLY A 112 -0.26 -1.15 5.91
N ALA A 113 -0.34 -0.09 5.13
CA ALA A 113 -1.52 0.24 4.33
C ALA A 113 -1.84 -0.80 3.25
N ALA A 114 -0.81 -1.35 2.57
CA ALA A 114 -1.01 -2.28 1.47
C ALA A 114 -1.52 -3.65 1.93
N GLY A 115 -0.88 -4.23 2.95
CA GLY A 115 -1.33 -5.47 3.56
C GLY A 115 -2.72 -5.36 4.17
N ALA A 116 -3.00 -4.25 4.86
CA ALA A 116 -4.31 -3.97 5.43
C ALA A 116 -5.41 -3.84 4.37
N ALA A 117 -5.13 -3.15 3.26
CA ALA A 117 -6.07 -3.00 2.15
C ALA A 117 -6.47 -4.35 1.55
N TRP A 118 -5.48 -5.22 1.31
CA TRP A 118 -5.75 -6.55 0.79
C TRP A 118 -6.52 -7.42 1.79
N ALA A 119 -6.11 -7.41 3.06
CA ALA A 119 -6.78 -8.20 4.09
C ALA A 119 -8.24 -7.80 4.28
N LEU A 120 -8.56 -6.50 4.26
CA LEU A 120 -9.96 -6.03 4.35
C LEU A 120 -10.79 -6.46 3.14
N GLU A 121 -10.24 -6.37 1.91
CA GLU A 121 -10.94 -6.86 0.72
C GLU A 121 -11.12 -8.39 0.73
N ALA A 122 -10.29 -9.12 1.45
CA ALA A 122 -10.42 -10.55 1.71
C ALA A 122 -11.30 -10.88 2.94
N GLY A 123 -12.12 -9.93 3.40
CA GLY A 123 -13.05 -10.11 4.54
C GLY A 123 -12.37 -10.14 5.90
N GLY A 124 -11.16 -9.58 6.03
CA GLY A 124 -10.39 -9.50 7.28
C GLY A 124 -9.81 -10.84 7.77
N ARG A 125 -9.91 -11.90 6.97
CA ARG A 125 -9.48 -13.26 7.36
C ARG A 125 -7.97 -13.51 7.29
N PRO A 126 -7.21 -12.97 6.30
CA PRO A 126 -5.78 -13.22 6.21
C PRO A 126 -5.01 -12.72 7.41
N GLU A 127 -4.04 -13.50 7.88
CA GLU A 127 -3.01 -13.04 8.81
C GLU A 127 -1.99 -12.16 8.04
N ILE A 128 -1.64 -10.99 8.56
CA ILE A 128 -0.70 -10.07 7.92
C ILE A 128 0.65 -10.14 8.63
N LEU A 129 1.72 -10.29 7.85
CA LEU A 129 3.08 -10.08 8.29
C LEU A 129 3.69 -8.90 7.51
N GLY A 130 3.70 -7.72 8.13
CA GLY A 130 4.44 -6.57 7.60
C GLY A 130 5.92 -6.68 7.90
N VAL A 131 6.77 -6.32 6.95
CA VAL A 131 8.22 -6.25 7.16
C VAL A 131 8.78 -4.97 6.58
N ASP A 132 9.62 -4.30 7.36
CA ASP A 132 10.29 -3.07 6.96
C ASP A 132 11.66 -2.97 7.64
N ARG A 133 12.57 -2.16 7.10
CA ARG A 133 13.86 -1.84 7.74
C ARG A 133 13.74 -0.74 8.79
N SER A 134 12.72 0.12 8.67
CA SER A 134 12.45 1.24 9.58
C SER A 134 11.74 0.76 10.84
N ALA A 135 12.29 1.04 12.01
CA ALA A 135 11.64 0.73 13.28
C ALA A 135 10.32 1.49 13.45
N TRP A 136 10.25 2.74 12.96
CA TRP A 136 9.01 3.52 12.97
C TRP A 136 7.93 2.88 12.09
N ALA A 137 8.29 2.48 10.86
CA ALA A 137 7.35 1.85 9.94
C ALA A 137 6.76 0.57 10.54
N VAL A 138 7.58 -0.28 11.16
CA VAL A 138 7.13 -1.49 11.85
C VAL A 138 6.12 -1.18 12.97
N GLN A 139 6.40 -0.15 13.77
CA GLN A 139 5.48 0.27 14.84
C GLN A 139 4.15 0.81 14.27
N GLU A 140 4.24 1.61 13.22
CA GLU A 140 3.07 2.20 12.56
C GLU A 140 2.20 1.15 11.87
N ALA A 141 2.82 0.19 11.15
CA ALA A 141 2.10 -0.93 10.54
C ALA A 141 1.38 -1.79 11.58
N ALA A 142 2.06 -2.16 12.67
CA ALA A 142 1.44 -2.92 13.75
C ALA A 142 0.28 -2.16 14.41
N TRP A 143 0.39 -0.84 14.52
CA TRP A 143 -0.71 0.00 15.01
C TRP A 143 -1.86 0.04 14.00
N THR A 144 -1.59 0.22 12.71
CA THR A 144 -2.60 0.22 11.64
C THR A 144 -3.41 -1.08 11.62
N TYR A 145 -2.75 -2.24 11.71
CA TYR A 145 -3.44 -3.53 11.73
C TYR A 145 -4.40 -3.64 12.93
N ARG A 146 -3.96 -3.24 14.13
CA ARG A 146 -4.81 -3.21 15.31
C ARG A 146 -5.97 -2.23 15.19
N ALA A 147 -5.72 -1.02 14.68
CA ALA A 147 -6.75 0.02 14.51
C ALA A 147 -7.84 -0.39 13.53
N LEU A 148 -7.51 -1.24 12.54
CA LEU A 148 -8.44 -1.82 11.59
C LEU A 148 -9.04 -3.17 12.04
N GLY A 149 -8.73 -3.66 13.24
CA GLY A 149 -9.21 -4.94 13.75
C GLY A 149 -8.69 -6.15 12.98
N LEU A 150 -7.51 -6.04 12.34
CA LEU A 150 -6.90 -7.09 11.54
C LEU A 150 -5.91 -7.94 12.36
N ALA A 151 -5.89 -9.23 12.09
CA ALA A 151 -4.86 -10.15 12.61
C ALA A 151 -3.54 -9.86 11.88
N GLY A 152 -2.64 -9.12 12.53
CA GLY A 152 -1.38 -8.75 11.88
C GLY A 152 -0.29 -8.40 12.86
N ALA A 153 0.95 -8.67 12.43
CA ALA A 153 2.17 -8.28 13.09
C ALA A 153 3.11 -7.60 12.10
N ALA A 154 4.01 -6.77 12.61
CA ALA A 154 5.07 -6.21 11.80
C ALA A 154 6.42 -6.41 12.50
N ARG A 155 7.47 -6.64 11.71
CA ARG A 155 8.83 -6.83 12.25
C ARG A 155 9.89 -6.17 11.39
N ARG A 156 10.95 -5.76 12.04
CA ARG A 156 12.13 -5.26 11.35
C ARG A 156 12.90 -6.42 10.74
N CYS A 157 13.03 -6.42 9.41
CA CYS A 157 13.70 -7.48 8.68
C CYS A 157 14.29 -6.97 7.37
N ASP A 158 15.39 -7.60 6.95
CA ASP A 158 15.90 -7.48 5.59
C ASP A 158 15.02 -8.35 4.67
N LEU A 159 14.45 -7.74 3.64
CA LEU A 159 13.61 -8.43 2.65
C LEU A 159 14.30 -9.62 2.00
N ALA A 160 15.65 -9.56 1.85
CA ALA A 160 16.42 -10.64 1.25
C ALA A 160 16.43 -11.93 2.08
N ARG A 161 16.16 -11.86 3.39
CA ARG A 161 16.24 -12.98 4.31
C ARG A 161 14.90 -13.55 4.74
N LEU A 162 13.79 -12.89 4.39
CA LEU A 162 12.47 -13.31 4.82
C LEU A 162 12.02 -14.54 4.03
N PRO A 163 11.59 -15.65 4.64
CA PRO A 163 10.90 -16.71 3.95
C PRO A 163 9.60 -16.20 3.34
N LEU A 164 9.43 -16.38 2.03
CA LEU A 164 8.21 -16.02 1.33
C LEU A 164 7.23 -17.20 1.32
N PRO A 165 5.91 -16.94 1.40
CA PRO A 165 4.89 -17.97 1.36
C PRO A 165 4.88 -18.70 0.01
N GLY A 166 4.24 -19.85 -0.03
CA GLY A 166 3.85 -20.58 -1.21
C GLY A 166 2.33 -20.63 -1.35
N ARG A 167 1.80 -21.77 -1.74
CA ARG A 167 0.36 -22.02 -1.99
C ARG A 167 -0.53 -21.51 -0.86
N GLY A 168 -1.60 -20.80 -1.24
CA GLY A 168 -2.56 -20.20 -0.32
C GLY A 168 -2.06 -18.96 0.43
N GLY A 169 -0.83 -18.52 0.17
CA GLY A 169 -0.31 -17.26 0.69
C GLY A 169 -0.25 -16.18 -0.38
N ALA A 170 -0.13 -14.94 0.06
CA ALA A 170 0.02 -13.78 -0.79
C ALA A 170 1.20 -12.91 -0.38
N ILE A 171 1.77 -12.21 -1.35
CA ILE A 171 2.86 -11.25 -1.18
C ILE A 171 2.42 -9.95 -1.82
N VAL A 172 2.51 -8.85 -1.08
CA VAL A 172 2.38 -7.51 -1.63
C VAL A 172 3.66 -6.72 -1.40
N ALA A 173 4.09 -5.95 -2.41
CA ALA A 173 5.10 -4.92 -2.28
C ALA A 173 4.61 -3.67 -3.01
N ALA A 174 4.21 -2.66 -2.24
CA ALA A 174 3.64 -1.44 -2.77
C ALA A 174 4.60 -0.26 -2.55
N PHE A 175 5.01 0.38 -3.65
CA PHE A 175 5.92 1.53 -3.66
C PHE A 175 7.28 1.24 -3.01
N THR A 176 7.71 -0.01 -3.04
CA THR A 176 8.88 -0.52 -2.30
C THR A 176 10.07 -0.81 -3.22
N VAL A 177 9.84 -1.40 -4.38
CA VAL A 177 10.92 -1.86 -5.29
C VAL A 177 11.74 -0.68 -5.80
N ASN A 178 11.12 0.45 -6.04
CA ASN A 178 11.77 1.69 -6.48
C ASN A 178 12.74 2.29 -5.44
N GLU A 179 12.69 1.85 -4.18
CA GLU A 179 13.61 2.25 -3.12
C GLU A 179 14.83 1.32 -2.97
N LEU A 180 14.80 0.17 -3.65
CA LEU A 180 15.88 -0.81 -3.59
C LEU A 180 16.98 -0.49 -4.60
N ARG A 181 18.22 -0.85 -4.24
CA ARG A 181 19.34 -0.82 -5.18
C ARG A 181 19.24 -1.95 -6.21
N PRO A 182 19.74 -1.79 -7.45
CA PRO A 182 19.61 -2.78 -8.51
C PRO A 182 19.93 -4.23 -8.10
N PRO A 183 21.05 -4.55 -7.40
CA PRO A 183 21.33 -5.93 -7.00
C PRO A 183 20.31 -6.51 -6.02
N SER A 184 19.60 -5.66 -5.26
CA SER A 184 18.53 -6.09 -4.35
C SER A 184 17.21 -6.26 -5.09
N GLN A 185 16.97 -5.47 -6.13
CA GLN A 185 15.83 -5.63 -7.03
C GLN A 185 15.91 -7.00 -7.74
N GLU A 186 17.03 -7.34 -8.35
CA GLU A 186 17.23 -8.62 -9.05
C GLU A 186 16.99 -9.81 -8.12
N ARG A 187 17.57 -9.79 -6.91
CA ARG A 187 17.34 -10.83 -5.91
C ARG A 187 15.87 -10.94 -5.49
N LEU A 188 15.20 -9.81 -5.32
CA LEU A 188 13.78 -9.80 -4.98
C LEU A 188 12.94 -10.38 -6.11
N LEU A 189 13.18 -10.00 -7.37
CA LEU A 189 12.49 -10.54 -8.54
C LEU A 189 12.56 -12.07 -8.56
N ALA A 190 13.77 -12.63 -8.48
CA ALA A 190 13.97 -14.08 -8.50
C ALA A 190 13.17 -14.79 -7.39
N ARG A 191 13.14 -14.21 -6.19
CA ARG A 191 12.40 -14.76 -5.04
C ARG A 191 10.89 -14.67 -5.19
N LEU A 192 10.38 -13.59 -5.77
CA LEU A 192 8.94 -13.40 -6.05
C LEU A 192 8.46 -14.41 -7.09
N LEU A 193 9.21 -14.61 -8.17
CA LEU A 193 8.91 -15.60 -9.19
C LEU A 193 8.93 -17.01 -8.61
N GLU A 194 9.91 -17.31 -7.75
CA GLU A 194 9.97 -18.62 -7.07
C GLU A 194 8.78 -18.83 -6.14
N ALA A 195 8.37 -17.82 -5.39
CA ALA A 195 7.16 -17.89 -4.56
C ALA A 195 5.90 -18.09 -5.41
N GLY A 196 5.78 -17.40 -6.55
CA GLY A 196 4.71 -17.60 -7.52
C GLY A 196 4.67 -19.02 -8.06
N ARG A 197 5.82 -19.59 -8.45
CA ARG A 197 5.93 -21.01 -8.87
C ARG A 197 5.51 -21.99 -7.77
N ARG A 198 5.73 -21.66 -6.50
CA ARG A 198 5.22 -22.43 -5.35
C ARG A 198 3.76 -22.18 -5.03
N GLY A 199 3.05 -21.39 -5.84
CA GLY A 199 1.62 -21.14 -5.71
C GLY A 199 1.24 -19.98 -4.79
N ALA A 200 2.14 -19.03 -4.52
CA ALA A 200 1.78 -17.77 -3.88
C ALA A 200 1.17 -16.80 -4.88
N HIS A 201 0.23 -15.98 -4.43
CA HIS A 201 -0.17 -14.78 -5.15
C HIS A 201 0.88 -13.69 -4.94
N VAL A 202 1.26 -12.97 -6.00
CA VAL A 202 2.24 -11.88 -5.92
C VAL A 202 1.67 -10.62 -6.54
N LEU A 203 1.58 -9.55 -5.77
CA LEU A 203 1.14 -8.23 -6.22
C LEU A 203 2.24 -7.21 -5.97
N LEU A 204 2.74 -6.60 -7.04
CA LEU A 204 3.60 -5.42 -6.98
C LEU A 204 2.78 -4.21 -7.40
N VAL A 205 2.94 -3.11 -6.68
CA VAL A 205 2.27 -1.83 -6.98
C VAL A 205 3.30 -0.72 -6.98
N GLU A 206 3.33 0.07 -8.06
CA GLU A 206 4.29 1.16 -8.24
C GLU A 206 3.65 2.38 -8.93
N PRO A 207 4.28 3.57 -8.87
CA PRO A 207 3.77 4.75 -9.56
C PRO A 207 3.75 4.58 -11.08
N LEU A 208 2.86 5.32 -11.77
CA LEU A 208 2.83 5.37 -13.24
C LEU A 208 4.09 5.98 -13.86
N SER A 209 4.81 6.83 -13.13
CA SER A 209 5.98 7.56 -13.64
C SER A 209 7.10 6.60 -14.03
N ARG A 210 7.42 6.54 -15.34
CA ARG A 210 8.54 5.73 -15.86
C ARG A 210 9.89 6.11 -15.26
N ARG A 211 10.10 7.40 -14.97
CA ARG A 211 11.33 7.87 -14.30
C ARG A 211 11.48 7.29 -12.89
N SER A 212 10.38 6.90 -12.28
CA SER A 212 10.35 6.36 -10.93
C SER A 212 10.68 4.89 -10.86
N VAL A 213 10.40 4.18 -11.93
CA VAL A 213 10.46 2.71 -12.01
C VAL A 213 11.15 2.28 -13.32
N PRO A 214 12.44 2.60 -13.50
CA PRO A 214 13.17 2.30 -14.74
C PRO A 214 13.28 0.81 -15.02
N TRP A 215 13.13 -0.05 -14.01
CA TRP A 215 13.15 -1.50 -14.08
C TRP A 215 11.82 -2.11 -14.57
N TRP A 216 10.76 -1.30 -14.68
CA TRP A 216 9.39 -1.78 -14.86
C TRP A 216 9.19 -2.63 -16.12
N ASP A 217 9.68 -2.17 -17.27
CA ASP A 217 9.42 -2.84 -18.56
C ASP A 217 10.05 -4.25 -18.55
N ALA A 218 11.29 -4.38 -18.06
CA ALA A 218 11.96 -5.68 -17.92
C ALA A 218 11.22 -6.62 -16.93
N TRP A 219 10.75 -6.10 -15.81
CA TRP A 219 9.99 -6.92 -14.86
C TRP A 219 8.62 -7.32 -15.41
N SER A 220 7.97 -6.43 -16.17
CA SER A 220 6.69 -6.73 -16.83
C SER A 220 6.83 -7.90 -17.80
N GLU A 221 7.86 -7.92 -18.64
CA GLU A 221 8.13 -9.02 -19.55
C GLU A 221 8.29 -10.36 -18.80
N VAL A 222 9.05 -10.35 -17.71
CA VAL A 222 9.27 -11.56 -16.89
C VAL A 222 7.99 -12.04 -16.21
N PHE A 223 7.16 -11.13 -15.69
CA PHE A 223 5.88 -11.48 -15.08
C PHE A 223 4.90 -12.03 -16.11
N LEU A 224 4.82 -11.42 -17.30
CA LEU A 224 3.98 -11.92 -18.41
C LEU A 224 4.44 -13.29 -18.88
N ALA A 225 5.74 -13.53 -19.04
CA ALA A 225 6.30 -14.82 -19.37
C ALA A 225 6.01 -15.91 -18.32
N ALA A 226 5.84 -15.51 -17.05
CA ALA A 226 5.44 -16.39 -15.96
C ALA A 226 3.92 -16.62 -15.87
N GLY A 227 3.13 -16.16 -16.85
CA GLY A 227 1.67 -16.28 -16.87
C GLY A 227 0.94 -15.24 -16.04
N GLY A 228 1.63 -14.17 -15.62
CA GLY A 228 1.07 -13.06 -14.87
C GLY A 228 0.48 -11.95 -15.74
N ARG A 229 0.23 -10.80 -15.10
CA ARG A 229 -0.32 -9.59 -15.73
C ARG A 229 0.53 -8.37 -15.38
N ALA A 230 0.52 -7.39 -16.29
CA ALA A 230 1.07 -6.06 -16.08
C ALA A 230 -0.01 -5.04 -16.46
N ASP A 231 -0.49 -4.27 -15.49
CA ASP A 231 -1.61 -3.35 -15.67
C ASP A 231 -1.23 -1.91 -15.27
N SER A 232 -1.89 -0.94 -15.90
CA SER A 232 -1.86 0.47 -15.51
C SER A 232 -3.26 0.90 -15.08
N TRP A 233 -3.36 1.63 -13.96
CA TRP A 233 -4.61 1.93 -13.30
C TRP A 233 -4.86 3.42 -13.20
N ARG A 234 -6.11 3.81 -13.40
CA ARG A 234 -6.68 5.10 -13.07
C ARG A 234 -7.97 4.84 -12.31
N LEU A 235 -7.95 5.09 -11.02
CA LEU A 235 -9.05 4.82 -10.11
C LEU A 235 -9.65 6.15 -9.65
N PRO A 236 -10.97 6.29 -9.50
CA PRO A 236 -11.57 7.51 -8.95
C PRO A 236 -11.00 7.81 -7.56
N ALA A 237 -10.57 9.05 -7.33
CA ALA A 237 -10.09 9.50 -6.03
C ALA A 237 -11.27 9.87 -5.12
N ALA A 238 -11.92 8.88 -4.51
CA ALA A 238 -12.93 9.10 -3.47
C ALA A 238 -12.28 9.46 -2.14
N LEU A 239 -11.50 10.56 -2.11
CA LEU A 239 -10.83 11.01 -0.90
C LEU A 239 -11.84 11.63 0.07
N PRO A 240 -11.83 11.30 1.36
CA PRO A 240 -12.56 12.01 2.40
C PRO A 240 -12.22 13.51 2.40
N GLU A 241 -13.15 14.35 2.81
CA GLU A 241 -13.00 15.81 2.69
C GLU A 241 -11.75 16.35 3.40
N ARG A 242 -11.45 15.84 4.58
CA ARG A 242 -10.25 16.22 5.34
C ARG A 242 -8.95 15.97 4.57
N TRP A 243 -8.90 14.89 3.81
CA TRP A 243 -7.74 14.59 2.97
C TRP A 243 -7.66 15.46 1.74
N ARG A 244 -8.80 15.77 1.14
CA ARG A 244 -8.83 16.78 0.07
C ARG A 244 -8.32 18.13 0.53
N LEU A 245 -8.54 18.50 1.80
CA LEU A 245 -7.97 19.73 2.37
C LEU A 245 -6.44 19.64 2.49
N LEU A 246 -5.90 18.52 2.99
CA LEU A 246 -4.45 18.32 3.09
C LEU A 246 -3.81 18.23 1.70
N ASP A 247 -4.43 17.53 0.77
CA ASP A 247 -4.01 17.39 -0.62
C ASP A 247 -3.86 18.77 -1.28
N ARG A 248 -4.91 19.58 -1.27
CA ARG A 248 -4.87 20.95 -1.81
C ARG A 248 -3.90 21.86 -1.08
N ALA A 249 -3.87 21.79 0.24
CA ALA A 249 -2.95 22.59 1.05
C ALA A 249 -1.48 22.26 0.80
N ALA A 250 -1.19 21.05 0.34
CA ALA A 250 0.15 20.62 -0.06
C ALA A 250 0.49 20.97 -1.53
N GLY A 251 -0.45 21.60 -2.26
CA GLY A 251 -0.28 21.91 -3.68
C GLY A 251 -0.53 20.72 -4.60
N LEU A 252 -1.27 19.72 -4.10
CA LEU A 252 -1.70 18.55 -4.85
C LEU A 252 -3.20 18.67 -5.21
N ASP A 253 -3.67 17.94 -6.20
CA ASP A 253 -5.08 17.88 -6.58
C ASP A 253 -5.37 16.49 -7.17
N HIS A 254 -5.42 15.48 -6.30
CA HIS A 254 -5.69 14.12 -6.74
C HIS A 254 -7.17 13.93 -7.09
N ARG A 255 -7.48 13.97 -8.38
CA ARG A 255 -8.79 13.60 -8.93
C ARG A 255 -8.88 12.12 -9.26
N GLU A 256 -7.73 11.53 -9.54
CA GLU A 256 -7.56 10.11 -9.80
C GLU A 256 -6.42 9.56 -8.95
N LEU A 257 -6.59 8.33 -8.51
CA LEU A 257 -5.53 7.52 -7.91
C LEU A 257 -4.89 6.71 -9.03
N THR A 258 -3.61 6.90 -9.25
CA THR A 258 -2.91 6.25 -10.35
C THR A 258 -1.83 5.31 -9.87
N GLY A 259 -1.59 4.25 -10.61
CA GLY A 259 -0.52 3.31 -10.35
C GLY A 259 -0.43 2.25 -11.44
N ARG A 260 0.52 1.36 -11.29
CA ARG A 260 0.66 0.16 -12.12
C ARG A 260 0.86 -1.05 -11.23
N SER A 261 0.49 -2.21 -11.71
CA SER A 261 0.68 -3.47 -10.98
C SER A 261 1.29 -4.56 -11.84
N LEU A 262 2.11 -5.39 -11.20
CA LEU A 262 2.46 -6.72 -11.69
C LEU A 262 1.76 -7.74 -10.79
N TRP A 263 1.07 -8.69 -11.41
CA TRP A 263 0.27 -9.68 -10.71
C TRP A 263 0.59 -11.09 -11.19
N LEU A 264 0.89 -12.00 -10.25
CA LEU A 264 0.98 -13.43 -10.49
C LEU A 264 -0.10 -14.14 -9.68
N VAL A 265 -0.84 -15.02 -10.33
CA VAL A 265 -1.86 -15.89 -9.72
C VAL A 265 -1.27 -17.29 -9.61
N SER A 266 -1.58 -18.01 -8.54
CA SER A 266 -1.32 -19.46 -8.48
C SER A 266 -2.01 -20.18 -9.63
N ALA A 267 -1.30 -21.01 -10.37
CA ALA A 267 -1.77 -21.67 -11.59
C ALA A 267 -3.05 -22.52 -11.43
N GLU A 268 -3.48 -22.80 -10.21
CA GLU A 268 -4.69 -23.59 -9.95
C GLU A 268 -6.00 -22.78 -9.85
N ALA A 269 -5.95 -21.45 -9.76
CA ALA A 269 -7.16 -20.62 -9.70
C ALA A 269 -7.84 -20.45 -11.08
N GLY A 270 -7.16 -20.82 -12.17
CA GLY A 270 -7.62 -20.64 -13.55
C GLY A 270 -8.37 -21.81 -14.17
N SER A 271 -8.45 -23.00 -13.54
CA SER A 271 -9.02 -24.20 -14.17
C SER A 271 -10.50 -24.46 -13.86
N GLY A 272 -11.21 -23.52 -13.25
CA GLY A 272 -12.58 -23.70 -12.73
C GLY A 272 -13.70 -23.12 -13.59
N SER A 273 -13.53 -22.78 -14.89
CA SER A 273 -14.66 -22.30 -15.71
C SER A 273 -14.54 -22.67 -17.21
N SER A 274 -14.33 -23.94 -17.47
CA SER A 274 -14.74 -24.49 -18.78
C SER A 274 -16.14 -25.08 -18.61
N SER A 275 -17.17 -24.26 -18.73
CA SER A 275 -18.56 -24.73 -18.84
C SER A 275 -18.68 -25.54 -20.13
N ARG A 276 -18.82 -26.84 -19.98
CA ARG A 276 -19.36 -27.73 -21.03
C ARG A 276 -20.73 -27.15 -21.45
N ALA A 277 -20.81 -26.70 -22.68
CA ALA A 277 -22.10 -26.55 -23.36
C ALA A 277 -22.73 -27.93 -23.50
N PRO A 278 -24.04 -28.11 -23.20
CA PRO A 278 -24.73 -29.35 -23.50
C PRO A 278 -24.95 -29.43 -25.00
N ALA A 279 -24.54 -30.54 -25.59
CA ALA A 279 -24.96 -30.95 -26.92
C ALA A 279 -26.47 -31.22 -26.94
N ARG A 280 -27.21 -30.47 -27.74
CA ARG A 280 -28.34 -30.89 -28.58
C ARG A 280 -28.69 -29.79 -29.57
#